data_4aeca1dbc06ca4ce22ee806dfe70f984
#
_entry.id   4aeca1dbc06ca4ce22ee806dfe70f984
#
_cell.length_a   1.000
_cell.length_b   1.000
_cell.length_c   1.000
_cell.angle_alpha   90.00
_cell.angle_beta   90.00
_cell.angle_gamma   90.00
#
_symmetry.space_group_name_H-M   'P 1'
#
loop_
_entity.id
_entity.type
_entity.pdbx_description
1 polymer ?
#
loop_
_entity_poly.entity_id
_entity_poly.type
_entity_poly.pdbx_seq_one_letter_code
_entity_poly.pdbx_strand_id
1 'polypeptide(L)'
;MVSIVDNVSEVLDTLLAALSSGLKQTVESYCDIQTADSEDTLVACDGSLISIMKIEGVKALVGQEEYERIHDGILQNLSNSLAEQGHSIQVFFGYSRDKVKEVIKDNYAPTVQTLSDLKLNLDDLMDERLTHITNYCGFEEIYIVVWSKMTLLTGDQAKRAAKEKSEKISEKGYNVKTCQNVIAAIPDLRNLHDSLIKSLGQVLSSLGVDAETLNVHDAVHAIRSILDPEFTDKKWRPVLPGDKLNPKLSSTFDGDISEVLWPSLAHQIIPRDAVNLDLHTVKVGGLIYSSVFIDLFPKEVQSFMSLFNRTLPTGI
;
A
#
# COMPACT_ATOMS: atom_id res chain seq x y z
N MET A 1 -35.57 3.25 -31.49
CA MET A 1 -35.70 2.42 -30.25
C MET A 1 -34.43 2.44 -29.37
N VAL A 2 -33.24 2.53 -29.92
CA VAL A 2 -31.95 2.64 -29.20
C VAL A 2 -31.86 3.92 -28.33
N SER A 3 -32.35 5.06 -28.83
CA SER A 3 -32.22 6.36 -28.14
C SER A 3 -33.07 6.51 -26.85
N ILE A 4 -34.12 5.73 -26.69
CA ILE A 4 -35.00 5.79 -25.49
C ILE A 4 -34.38 4.97 -24.36
N VAL A 5 -33.71 3.85 -24.68
CA VAL A 5 -33.02 3.00 -23.69
C VAL A 5 -31.78 3.72 -23.16
N ASP A 6 -31.05 4.41 -24.04
CA ASP A 6 -29.86 5.19 -23.63
C ASP A 6 -30.24 6.36 -22.70
N ASN A 7 -31.31 7.07 -23.00
CA ASN A 7 -31.82 8.15 -22.14
C ASN A 7 -32.34 7.66 -20.78
N VAL A 8 -32.97 6.47 -20.72
CA VAL A 8 -33.41 5.88 -19.45
C VAL A 8 -32.25 5.40 -18.61
N SER A 9 -31.21 4.84 -19.23
CA SER A 9 -29.98 4.45 -18.58
C SER A 9 -29.28 5.68 -17.98
N GLU A 10 -29.15 6.75 -18.74
CA GLU A 10 -28.49 8.00 -18.29
C GLU A 10 -29.25 8.68 -17.14
N VAL A 11 -30.58 8.65 -17.14
CA VAL A 11 -31.41 9.15 -16.04
C VAL A 11 -31.30 8.27 -14.80
N LEU A 12 -31.25 6.94 -14.96
CA LEU A 12 -31.02 6.00 -13.86
C LEU A 12 -29.62 6.16 -13.25
N ASP A 13 -28.61 6.32 -14.06
CA ASP A 13 -27.23 6.54 -13.62
C ASP A 13 -27.10 7.88 -12.87
N THR A 14 -27.76 8.92 -13.36
CA THR A 14 -27.81 10.23 -12.68
C THR A 14 -28.55 10.16 -11.35
N LEU A 15 -29.65 9.41 -11.27
CA LEU A 15 -30.40 9.19 -10.03
C LEU A 15 -29.59 8.36 -9.02
N LEU A 16 -28.92 7.31 -9.47
CA LEU A 16 -28.05 6.49 -8.63
C LEU A 16 -26.83 7.28 -8.15
N ALA A 17 -26.23 8.11 -9.00
CA ALA A 17 -25.15 9.01 -8.63
C ALA A 17 -25.62 10.07 -7.60
N ALA A 18 -26.81 10.63 -7.76
CA ALA A 18 -27.39 11.56 -6.81
C ALA A 18 -27.75 10.89 -5.47
N LEU A 19 -28.26 9.66 -5.48
CA LEU A 19 -28.51 8.87 -4.27
C LEU A 19 -27.21 8.49 -3.57
N SER A 20 -26.17 8.10 -4.30
CA SER A 20 -24.85 7.78 -3.74
C SER A 20 -24.15 9.02 -3.15
N SER A 21 -24.33 10.19 -3.77
CA SER A 21 -23.81 11.46 -3.24
C SER A 21 -24.58 11.96 -2.01
N GLY A 22 -25.84 11.54 -1.86
CA GLY A 22 -26.66 11.82 -0.67
C GLY A 22 -26.26 10.97 0.54
N LEU A 23 -25.67 9.81 0.35
CA LEU A 23 -25.00 9.02 1.36
C LEU A 23 -23.56 9.53 1.47
N LYS A 24 -23.35 10.66 2.12
CA LYS A 24 -22.01 11.20 2.39
C LYS A 24 -21.24 10.20 3.23
N GLN A 25 -20.49 9.33 2.55
CA GLN A 25 -19.49 8.51 3.19
C GLN A 25 -18.27 9.38 3.44
N THR A 26 -17.78 9.38 4.65
CA THR A 26 -16.56 10.09 5.01
C THR A 26 -15.33 9.30 4.54
N VAL A 27 -14.19 9.95 4.40
CA VAL A 27 -12.95 9.33 3.96
C VAL A 27 -12.58 8.12 4.83
N GLU A 28 -12.93 8.17 6.12
CA GLU A 28 -12.71 7.07 7.07
C GLU A 28 -13.46 5.78 6.70
N SER A 29 -14.55 5.86 5.96
CA SER A 29 -15.27 4.65 5.51
C SER A 29 -14.57 3.91 4.36
N TYR A 30 -13.58 4.54 3.72
CA TYR A 30 -12.79 3.94 2.64
C TYR A 30 -11.38 3.53 3.07
N CYS A 31 -10.99 3.84 4.30
CA CYS A 31 -9.66 3.53 4.80
C CYS A 31 -9.76 2.69 6.09
N ASP A 32 -9.36 1.44 5.99
CA ASP A 32 -9.37 0.52 7.14
C ASP A 32 -8.17 0.73 8.07
N ILE A 33 -7.18 1.56 7.71
CA ILE A 33 -5.98 1.78 8.51
C ILE A 33 -6.25 2.86 9.56
N GLN A 34 -6.09 2.49 10.82
CA GLN A 34 -6.42 3.34 11.96
C GLN A 34 -5.21 4.04 12.59
N THR A 35 -4.12 3.31 12.82
CA THR A 35 -2.95 3.80 13.55
C THR A 35 -1.73 2.90 13.32
N ALA A 36 -0.63 3.17 14.00
CA ALA A 36 0.55 2.31 14.09
C ALA A 36 0.65 1.68 15.49
N ASP A 37 1.18 0.46 15.56
CA ASP A 37 1.42 -0.27 16.80
C ASP A 37 2.91 -0.35 17.15
N SER A 38 3.74 -0.59 16.15
CA SER A 38 5.19 -0.68 16.28
C SER A 38 5.88 0.07 15.14
N GLU A 39 7.20 -0.07 15.02
CA GLU A 39 8.00 0.57 13.99
C GLU A 39 7.64 0.12 12.57
N ASP A 40 7.14 -1.11 12.41
CA ASP A 40 6.87 -1.77 11.12
C ASP A 40 5.44 -2.33 11.00
N THR A 41 4.58 -2.05 11.99
CA THR A 41 3.24 -2.62 12.05
C THR A 41 2.17 -1.56 12.17
N LEU A 42 1.27 -1.52 11.18
CA LEU A 42 0.06 -0.72 11.17
C LEU A 42 -1.11 -1.51 11.79
N VAL A 43 -2.13 -0.79 12.23
CA VAL A 43 -3.33 -1.36 12.85
C VAL A 43 -4.55 -0.94 12.07
N ALA A 44 -5.39 -1.90 11.73
CA ALA A 44 -6.68 -1.65 11.11
C ALA A 44 -7.76 -1.24 12.14
N CYS A 45 -8.87 -0.71 11.63
CA CYS A 45 -10.00 -0.26 12.46
C CYS A 45 -10.60 -1.39 13.31
N ASP A 46 -10.55 -2.63 12.83
CA ASP A 46 -11.00 -3.82 13.55
C ASP A 46 -9.98 -4.35 14.57
N GLY A 47 -8.76 -3.82 14.57
CA GLY A 47 -7.64 -4.26 15.41
C GLY A 47 -6.73 -5.28 14.76
N SER A 48 -6.95 -5.62 13.49
CA SER A 48 -6.03 -6.45 12.71
C SER A 48 -4.70 -5.75 12.53
N LEU A 49 -3.61 -6.53 12.50
CA LEU A 49 -2.26 -6.03 12.29
C LEU A 49 -1.88 -6.16 10.81
N ILE A 50 -1.14 -5.15 10.33
CA ILE A 50 -0.76 -5.02 8.91
C ILE A 50 0.72 -4.66 8.85
N SER A 51 1.51 -5.44 8.11
CA SER A 51 2.87 -5.05 7.71
C SER A 51 3.02 -5.11 6.20
N ILE A 52 3.84 -4.23 5.66
CA ILE A 52 4.09 -4.11 4.23
C ILE A 52 5.55 -4.44 3.95
N MET A 53 5.77 -5.40 3.06
CA MET A 53 7.10 -5.74 2.55
C MET A 53 7.21 -5.24 1.11
N LYS A 54 8.24 -4.48 0.83
CA LYS A 54 8.60 -4.07 -0.53
C LYS A 54 9.53 -5.11 -1.13
N ILE A 55 9.24 -5.55 -2.34
CA ILE A 55 10.13 -6.44 -3.09
C ILE A 55 11.03 -5.58 -3.96
N GLU A 56 12.33 -5.62 -3.68
CA GLU A 56 13.34 -4.87 -4.45
C GLU A 56 13.80 -5.64 -5.70
N GLY A 57 13.57 -6.95 -5.74
CA GLY A 57 13.88 -7.79 -6.90
C GLY A 57 14.48 -9.14 -6.53
N VAL A 58 15.13 -9.76 -7.50
CA VAL A 58 15.83 -11.05 -7.34
C VAL A 58 17.32 -10.82 -7.55
N LYS A 59 18.14 -11.41 -6.67
CA LYS A 59 19.61 -11.20 -6.66
C LYS A 59 20.34 -11.82 -7.84
N ALA A 60 19.67 -12.66 -8.64
CA ALA A 60 20.26 -13.36 -9.78
C ALA A 60 19.40 -13.17 -11.02
N LEU A 61 19.99 -13.46 -12.19
CA LEU A 61 19.21 -13.57 -13.41
C LEU A 61 18.27 -14.77 -13.29
N VAL A 62 16.98 -14.51 -13.49
CA VAL A 62 15.93 -15.51 -13.33
C VAL A 62 15.70 -16.20 -14.67
N GLY A 63 16.15 -17.47 -14.78
CA GLY A 63 15.75 -18.39 -15.82
C GLY A 63 14.49 -19.16 -15.43
N GLN A 64 14.13 -20.15 -16.24
CA GLN A 64 12.95 -20.96 -15.97
C GLN A 64 13.10 -21.78 -14.66
N GLU A 65 14.25 -22.39 -14.45
CA GLU A 65 14.51 -23.22 -13.27
C GLU A 65 14.49 -22.40 -11.97
N GLU A 66 15.08 -21.20 -11.99
CA GLU A 66 15.07 -20.28 -10.85
C GLU A 66 13.65 -19.78 -10.57
N TYR A 67 12.88 -19.47 -11.62
CA TYR A 67 11.49 -19.06 -11.47
C TYR A 67 10.65 -20.16 -10.82
N GLU A 68 10.74 -21.40 -11.31
CA GLU A 68 10.01 -22.55 -10.75
C GLU A 68 10.41 -22.78 -9.28
N ARG A 69 11.69 -22.70 -8.97
CA ARG A 69 12.20 -22.82 -7.60
C ARG A 69 11.66 -21.73 -6.67
N ILE A 70 11.63 -20.48 -7.12
CA ILE A 70 11.09 -19.36 -6.34
C ILE A 70 9.59 -19.53 -6.15
N HIS A 71 8.87 -19.81 -7.24
CA HIS A 71 7.42 -19.99 -7.23
C HIS A 71 7.00 -21.13 -6.29
N ASP A 72 7.58 -22.31 -6.45
CA ASP A 72 7.24 -23.48 -5.64
C ASP A 72 7.67 -23.29 -4.18
N GLY A 73 8.82 -22.64 -3.95
CA GLY A 73 9.29 -22.31 -2.63
C GLY A 73 8.35 -21.35 -1.89
N ILE A 74 7.85 -20.32 -2.57
CA ILE A 74 6.85 -19.40 -2.02
C ILE A 74 5.56 -20.14 -1.73
N LEU A 75 5.02 -20.91 -2.68
CA LEU A 75 3.77 -21.65 -2.51
C LEU A 75 3.84 -22.64 -1.35
N GLN A 76 4.91 -23.43 -1.24
CA GLN A 76 5.05 -24.42 -0.15
C GLN A 76 5.10 -23.77 1.22
N ASN A 77 5.83 -22.67 1.36
CA ASN A 77 5.98 -22.00 2.66
C ASN A 77 4.74 -21.18 3.03
N LEU A 78 4.11 -20.50 2.07
CA LEU A 78 2.91 -19.72 2.34
C LEU A 78 1.68 -20.60 2.59
N SER A 79 1.56 -21.73 1.90
CA SER A 79 0.39 -22.61 2.09
C SER A 79 0.23 -23.05 3.55
N ASN A 80 1.32 -23.31 4.25
CA ASN A 80 1.29 -23.67 5.66
C ASN A 80 0.86 -22.51 6.56
N SER A 81 1.39 -21.31 6.31
CA SER A 81 1.06 -20.11 7.09
C SER A 81 -0.35 -19.59 6.83
N LEU A 82 -0.87 -19.81 5.61
CA LEU A 82 -2.21 -19.39 5.20
C LEU A 82 -3.28 -20.47 5.45
N ALA A 83 -2.89 -21.67 5.86
CA ALA A 83 -3.83 -22.73 6.21
C ALA A 83 -4.65 -22.38 7.47
N GLU A 84 -4.10 -21.55 8.35
CA GLU A 84 -4.81 -21.04 9.53
C GLU A 84 -5.70 -19.85 9.16
N GLN A 85 -6.95 -19.90 9.61
CA GLN A 85 -7.88 -18.80 9.40
C GLN A 85 -7.43 -17.56 10.15
N GLY A 86 -7.25 -16.45 9.43
CA GLY A 86 -6.94 -15.15 10.04
C GLY A 86 -5.64 -14.53 9.55
N HIS A 87 -4.77 -15.28 8.90
CA HIS A 87 -3.71 -14.70 8.09
C HIS A 87 -4.20 -14.46 6.66
N SER A 88 -3.85 -13.34 6.08
CA SER A 88 -4.07 -13.09 4.66
C SER A 88 -2.92 -12.29 4.06
N ILE A 89 -2.65 -12.54 2.79
CA ILE A 89 -1.63 -11.84 2.03
C ILE A 89 -2.30 -11.18 0.84
N GLN A 90 -1.99 -9.91 0.64
CA GLN A 90 -2.37 -9.14 -0.52
C GLN A 90 -1.11 -8.75 -1.27
N VAL A 91 -1.07 -8.99 -2.56
CA VAL A 91 0.04 -8.56 -3.42
C VAL A 91 -0.42 -7.36 -4.24
N PHE A 92 0.31 -6.29 -4.15
CA PHE A 92 0.17 -5.13 -5.03
C PHE A 92 1.29 -5.16 -6.06
N PHE A 93 0.91 -5.06 -7.34
CA PHE A 93 1.84 -4.92 -8.45
C PHE A 93 1.52 -3.64 -9.21
N GLY A 94 2.45 -2.71 -9.25
CA GLY A 94 2.38 -1.48 -10.01
C GLY A 94 3.37 -1.49 -11.17
N TYR A 95 2.94 -0.97 -12.32
CA TYR A 95 3.80 -0.80 -13.49
C TYR A 95 3.64 0.61 -14.05
N SER A 96 4.75 1.30 -14.26
CA SER A 96 4.74 2.65 -14.85
C SER A 96 5.91 2.82 -15.82
N ARG A 97 5.61 3.34 -17.02
CA ARG A 97 6.64 3.78 -17.96
C ARG A 97 7.12 5.20 -17.66
N ASP A 98 6.24 6.05 -17.15
CA ASP A 98 6.55 7.46 -16.93
C ASP A 98 7.53 7.66 -15.77
N LYS A 99 7.45 6.82 -14.72
CA LYS A 99 8.36 6.86 -13.57
C LYS A 99 9.79 6.41 -13.89
N VAL A 100 10.01 5.65 -14.98
CA VAL A 100 11.32 5.07 -15.32
C VAL A 100 12.39 6.13 -15.44
N LYS A 101 12.10 7.21 -16.18
CA LYS A 101 13.07 8.28 -16.43
C LYS A 101 13.53 8.95 -15.13
N GLU A 102 12.60 9.18 -14.22
CA GLU A 102 12.88 9.80 -12.92
C GLU A 102 13.74 8.89 -12.05
N VAL A 103 13.37 7.61 -11.96
CA VAL A 103 14.12 6.61 -11.16
C VAL A 103 15.54 6.42 -11.69
N ILE A 104 15.73 6.32 -13.01
CA ILE A 104 17.07 6.20 -13.59
C ILE A 104 17.89 7.47 -13.33
N LYS A 105 17.27 8.64 -13.45
CA LYS A 105 17.93 9.91 -13.16
C LYS A 105 18.39 10.01 -11.71
N ASP A 106 17.56 9.59 -10.76
CA ASP A 106 17.91 9.56 -9.34
C ASP A 106 19.07 8.60 -9.07
N ASN A 107 19.06 7.42 -9.71
CA ASN A 107 20.17 6.44 -9.61
C ASN A 107 21.47 6.96 -10.21
N TYR A 108 21.41 7.85 -11.21
CA TYR A 108 22.59 8.46 -11.79
C TYR A 108 23.11 9.69 -11.02
N ALA A 109 22.33 10.23 -10.08
CA ALA A 109 22.72 11.44 -9.35
C ALA A 109 24.12 11.36 -8.71
N PRO A 110 24.55 10.26 -8.05
CA PRO A 110 25.91 10.14 -7.52
C PRO A 110 26.99 10.18 -8.61
N THR A 111 26.72 9.56 -9.77
CA THR A 111 27.62 9.58 -10.92
C THR A 111 27.77 10.99 -11.50
N VAL A 112 26.65 11.69 -11.68
CA VAL A 112 26.65 13.07 -12.16
C VAL A 112 27.42 13.99 -11.20
N GLN A 113 27.25 13.81 -9.89
CA GLN A 113 28.02 14.55 -8.89
C GLN A 113 29.52 14.28 -9.03
N THR A 114 29.92 13.02 -9.17
CA THR A 114 31.35 12.64 -9.37
C THR A 114 31.93 13.25 -10.64
N LEU A 115 31.17 13.25 -11.75
CA LEU A 115 31.61 13.88 -13.00
C LEU A 115 31.81 15.40 -12.84
N SER A 116 30.92 16.05 -12.13
CA SER A 116 31.03 17.47 -11.79
C SER A 116 32.28 17.77 -10.96
N ASP A 117 32.56 16.95 -9.93
CA ASP A 117 33.73 17.08 -9.05
C ASP A 117 35.04 16.89 -9.82
N LEU A 118 35.05 16.00 -10.79
CA LEU A 118 36.17 15.74 -11.70
C LEU A 118 36.26 16.75 -12.86
N LYS A 119 35.31 17.69 -12.97
CA LYS A 119 35.19 18.67 -14.06
C LYS A 119 35.12 18.03 -15.45
N LEU A 120 34.48 16.88 -15.54
CA LEU A 120 34.24 16.17 -16.79
C LEU A 120 32.86 16.59 -17.31
N ASN A 121 32.82 17.10 -18.55
CA ASN A 121 31.55 17.42 -19.21
C ASN A 121 31.14 16.21 -20.07
N LEU A 122 30.24 15.38 -19.52
CA LEU A 122 29.66 14.21 -20.16
C LEU A 122 28.12 14.24 -20.11
N ASP A 123 27.55 15.44 -20.03
CA ASP A 123 26.10 15.63 -19.86
C ASP A 123 25.32 15.06 -21.07
N ASP A 124 25.83 15.29 -22.28
CA ASP A 124 25.27 14.75 -23.53
C ASP A 124 25.23 13.21 -23.55
N LEU A 125 26.30 12.56 -23.09
CA LEU A 125 26.36 11.11 -22.98
C LEU A 125 25.38 10.57 -21.95
N MET A 126 25.25 11.25 -20.82
CA MET A 126 24.30 10.88 -19.75
C MET A 126 22.86 11.02 -20.22
N ASP A 127 22.53 12.09 -20.96
CA ASP A 127 21.19 12.31 -21.50
C ASP A 127 20.85 11.31 -22.63
N GLU A 128 21.80 11.01 -23.50
CA GLU A 128 21.63 9.96 -24.53
C GLU A 128 21.37 8.60 -23.87
N ARG A 129 22.16 8.25 -22.87
CA ARG A 129 22.03 7.00 -22.12
C ARG A 129 20.71 6.91 -21.37
N LEU A 130 20.29 7.97 -20.72
CA LEU A 130 19.01 8.08 -20.04
C LEU A 130 17.85 7.87 -21.02
N THR A 131 17.88 8.54 -22.17
CA THR A 131 16.86 8.41 -23.20
C THR A 131 16.82 7.00 -23.80
N HIS A 132 17.98 6.43 -24.06
CA HIS A 132 18.07 5.07 -24.61
C HIS A 132 17.50 4.03 -23.65
N ILE A 133 17.94 4.03 -22.38
CA ILE A 133 17.49 3.03 -21.39
C ILE A 133 15.99 3.16 -21.12
N THR A 134 15.47 4.39 -21.02
CA THR A 134 14.05 4.64 -20.76
C THR A 134 13.13 3.99 -21.82
N ASN A 135 13.60 3.83 -23.06
CA ASN A 135 12.81 3.20 -24.12
C ASN A 135 12.62 1.69 -23.93
N TYR A 136 13.50 1.04 -23.16
CA TYR A 136 13.53 -0.42 -23.01
C TYR A 136 13.19 -0.91 -21.61
N CYS A 137 13.05 0.01 -20.63
CA CYS A 137 12.76 -0.32 -19.25
C CYS A 137 11.33 0.05 -18.86
N GLY A 138 10.77 -0.70 -17.93
CA GLY A 138 9.58 -0.37 -17.17
C GLY A 138 9.95 -0.27 -15.69
N PHE A 139 9.25 0.57 -14.95
CA PHE A 139 9.37 0.64 -13.50
C PHE A 139 8.27 -0.22 -12.88
N GLU A 140 8.68 -1.18 -12.09
CA GLU A 140 7.79 -2.10 -11.39
C GLU A 140 7.89 -1.86 -9.89
N GLU A 141 6.74 -1.84 -9.22
CA GLU A 141 6.63 -1.76 -7.78
C GLU A 141 5.85 -2.97 -7.29
N ILE A 142 6.43 -3.73 -6.38
CA ILE A 142 5.78 -4.92 -5.83
C ILE A 142 5.77 -4.79 -4.31
N TYR A 143 4.57 -4.85 -3.72
CA TYR A 143 4.39 -4.87 -2.29
C TYR A 143 3.62 -6.11 -1.88
N ILE A 144 4.08 -6.75 -0.82
CA ILE A 144 3.37 -7.83 -0.13
C ILE A 144 2.82 -7.26 1.17
N VAL A 145 1.50 -7.20 1.28
CA VAL A 145 0.79 -6.73 2.47
C VAL A 145 0.32 -7.94 3.26
N VAL A 146 0.81 -8.07 4.47
CA VAL A 146 0.50 -9.21 5.36
C VAL A 146 -0.47 -8.76 6.43
N TRP A 147 -1.57 -9.49 6.57
CA TRP A 147 -2.62 -9.24 7.54
C TRP A 147 -2.67 -10.35 8.58
N SER A 148 -2.84 -9.96 9.84
CA SER A 148 -3.17 -10.89 10.93
C SER A 148 -4.44 -10.40 11.62
N LYS A 149 -5.51 -11.18 11.49
CA LYS A 149 -6.86 -10.82 11.94
C LYS A 149 -7.18 -11.41 13.31
N MET A 150 -8.16 -10.85 13.99
CA MET A 150 -8.65 -11.32 15.29
C MET A 150 -9.12 -12.78 15.29
N THR A 151 -9.46 -13.34 14.12
CA THR A 151 -9.86 -14.73 13.98
C THR A 151 -8.76 -15.75 14.35
N LEU A 152 -7.50 -15.31 14.44
CA LEU A 152 -6.38 -16.11 14.96
C LEU A 152 -6.45 -16.33 16.46
N LEU A 153 -7.16 -15.49 17.17
CA LEU A 153 -7.27 -15.57 18.61
C LEU A 153 -8.26 -16.66 19.04
N THR A 154 -7.94 -17.33 20.13
CA THR A 154 -8.91 -18.21 20.78
C THR A 154 -10.11 -17.39 21.28
N GLY A 155 -11.28 -18.05 21.42
CA GLY A 155 -12.50 -17.38 21.88
C GLY A 155 -12.33 -16.63 23.22
N ASP A 156 -11.48 -17.12 24.12
CA ASP A 156 -11.20 -16.48 25.40
C ASP A 156 -10.26 -15.26 25.26
N GLN A 157 -9.27 -15.34 24.38
CA GLN A 157 -8.40 -14.20 24.05
C GLN A 157 -9.19 -13.10 23.37
N ALA A 158 -10.05 -13.42 22.41
CA ALA A 158 -10.91 -12.46 21.72
C ALA A 158 -11.88 -11.76 22.68
N LYS A 159 -12.51 -12.50 23.63
CA LYS A 159 -13.37 -11.91 24.66
C LYS A 159 -12.60 -10.97 25.59
N ARG A 160 -11.40 -11.38 26.01
CA ARG A 160 -10.53 -10.56 26.87
C ARG A 160 -10.13 -9.28 26.15
N ALA A 161 -9.67 -9.35 24.91
CA ALA A 161 -9.30 -8.21 24.10
C ALA A 161 -10.48 -7.24 23.90
N ALA A 162 -11.68 -7.76 23.60
CA ALA A 162 -12.88 -6.95 23.47
C ALA A 162 -13.26 -6.24 24.78
N LYS A 163 -13.13 -6.92 25.91
CA LYS A 163 -13.41 -6.35 27.24
C LYS A 163 -12.41 -5.23 27.57
N GLU A 164 -11.11 -5.48 27.43
CA GLU A 164 -10.07 -4.49 27.68
C GLU A 164 -10.24 -3.25 26.78
N LYS A 165 -10.59 -3.45 25.49
CA LYS A 165 -10.88 -2.36 24.57
C LYS A 165 -12.08 -1.53 25.03
N SER A 166 -13.16 -2.17 25.46
CA SER A 166 -14.37 -1.48 25.95
C SER A 166 -14.12 -0.69 27.24
N GLU A 167 -13.35 -1.25 28.19
CA GLU A 167 -12.97 -0.60 29.44
C GLU A 167 -12.11 0.64 29.18
N LYS A 168 -11.08 0.52 28.36
CA LYS A 168 -10.19 1.63 28.00
C LYS A 168 -10.91 2.75 27.24
N ILE A 169 -11.87 2.41 26.36
CA ILE A 169 -12.69 3.41 25.66
C ILE A 169 -13.61 4.13 26.64
N SER A 170 -14.24 3.43 27.58
CA SER A 170 -15.14 4.04 28.56
C SER A 170 -14.41 4.97 29.53
N GLU A 171 -13.18 4.61 29.94
CA GLU A 171 -12.38 5.43 30.85
C GLU A 171 -11.89 6.74 30.22
N LYS A 172 -11.65 6.77 28.92
CA LYS A 172 -11.01 7.91 28.25
C LYS A 172 -11.95 8.82 27.48
N GLY A 173 -13.22 8.47 27.31
CA GLY A 173 -14.25 9.31 26.67
C GLY A 173 -13.97 9.70 25.21
N TYR A 174 -13.14 8.95 24.50
CA TYR A 174 -12.75 9.28 23.14
C TYR A 174 -13.90 9.18 22.13
N ASN A 175 -14.16 10.28 21.44
CA ASN A 175 -14.89 10.25 20.18
C ASN A 175 -13.88 10.14 19.03
N VAL A 176 -13.52 8.91 18.64
CA VAL A 176 -12.34 8.57 17.84
C VAL A 176 -12.56 8.67 16.33
N LYS A 177 -13.63 9.30 15.86
CA LYS A 177 -13.91 9.33 14.41
C LYS A 177 -12.95 10.20 13.61
N THR A 178 -12.33 11.20 14.24
CA THR A 178 -11.47 12.18 13.55
C THR A 178 -9.98 12.04 13.88
N CYS A 179 -9.62 11.13 14.80
CA CYS A 179 -8.25 10.94 15.27
C CYS A 179 -7.87 9.46 15.22
N GLN A 180 -6.56 9.21 15.27
CA GLN A 180 -6.02 7.86 15.39
C GLN A 180 -6.36 7.27 16.77
N ASN A 181 -6.82 6.02 16.75
CA ASN A 181 -7.09 5.27 17.97
C ASN A 181 -5.90 4.41 18.37
N VAL A 182 -5.05 4.94 19.24
CA VAL A 182 -3.85 4.23 19.73
C VAL A 182 -4.14 2.95 20.54
N ILE A 183 -5.42 2.70 20.90
CA ILE A 183 -5.86 1.52 21.65
C ILE A 183 -6.43 0.45 20.70
N ALA A 184 -6.38 0.68 19.39
CA ALA A 184 -6.94 -0.27 18.42
C ALA A 184 -6.16 -1.60 18.38
N ALA A 185 -4.86 -1.57 18.64
CA ALA A 185 -3.99 -2.76 18.60
C ALA A 185 -4.38 -3.80 19.66
N ILE A 186 -4.29 -5.07 19.27
CA ILE A 186 -4.55 -6.21 20.13
C ILE A 186 -3.21 -6.88 20.45
N PRO A 187 -2.72 -6.80 21.71
CA PRO A 187 -1.39 -7.31 22.06
C PRO A 187 -1.18 -8.79 21.79
N ASP A 188 -2.22 -9.61 21.95
CA ASP A 188 -2.15 -11.06 21.72
C ASP A 188 -1.86 -11.43 20.26
N LEU A 189 -2.15 -10.54 19.30
CA LEU A 189 -1.85 -10.75 17.88
C LEU A 189 -0.39 -10.46 17.50
N ARG A 190 0.32 -9.63 18.27
CA ARG A 190 1.69 -9.19 17.91
C ARG A 190 2.64 -10.34 17.67
N ASN A 191 2.73 -11.26 18.62
CA ASN A 191 3.67 -12.38 18.51
C ASN A 191 3.39 -13.28 17.30
N LEU A 192 2.12 -13.46 16.95
CA LEU A 192 1.71 -14.23 15.78
C LEU A 192 2.07 -13.49 14.49
N HIS A 193 1.79 -12.20 14.45
CA HIS A 193 2.10 -11.34 13.32
C HIS A 193 3.61 -11.25 13.07
N ASP A 194 4.39 -10.92 14.10
CA ASP A 194 5.84 -10.80 14.02
C ASP A 194 6.51 -12.11 13.58
N SER A 195 5.99 -13.24 14.07
CA SER A 195 6.49 -14.56 13.67
C SER A 195 6.24 -14.82 12.18
N LEU A 196 5.09 -14.44 11.67
CA LEU A 196 4.76 -14.59 10.25
C LEU A 196 5.64 -13.69 9.38
N ILE A 197 5.81 -12.41 9.75
CA ILE A 197 6.66 -11.46 9.01
C ILE A 197 8.11 -11.97 8.95
N LYS A 198 8.67 -12.39 10.08
CA LYS A 198 10.03 -12.96 10.14
C LYS A 198 10.16 -14.22 9.29
N SER A 199 9.20 -15.12 9.38
CA SER A 199 9.17 -16.35 8.57
C SER A 199 9.13 -16.04 7.09
N LEU A 200 8.25 -15.12 6.65
CA LEU A 200 8.12 -14.72 5.27
C LEU A 200 9.41 -14.07 4.75
N GLY A 201 10.00 -13.15 5.52
CA GLY A 201 11.27 -12.52 5.16
C GLY A 201 12.42 -13.54 5.02
N GLN A 202 12.50 -14.54 5.91
CA GLN A 202 13.49 -15.61 5.81
C GLN A 202 13.27 -16.48 4.56
N VAL A 203 12.03 -16.83 4.25
CA VAL A 203 11.68 -17.60 3.05
C VAL A 203 12.09 -16.84 1.79
N LEU A 204 11.68 -15.58 1.64
CA LEU A 204 12.03 -14.75 0.50
C LEU A 204 13.55 -14.64 0.33
N SER A 205 14.27 -14.35 1.43
CA SER A 205 15.73 -14.27 1.43
C SER A 205 16.39 -15.59 1.03
N SER A 206 15.89 -16.73 1.51
CA SER A 206 16.42 -18.07 1.16
C SER A 206 16.23 -18.41 -0.31
N LEU A 207 15.19 -17.86 -0.93
CA LEU A 207 14.89 -18.02 -2.36
C LEU A 207 15.65 -17.02 -3.23
N GLY A 208 16.43 -16.11 -2.64
CA GLY A 208 17.18 -15.09 -3.37
C GLY A 208 16.35 -13.88 -3.76
N VAL A 209 15.16 -13.73 -3.19
CA VAL A 209 14.31 -12.54 -3.34
C VAL A 209 14.73 -11.50 -2.32
N ASP A 210 15.02 -10.29 -2.78
CA ASP A 210 15.33 -9.15 -1.93
C ASP A 210 14.03 -8.44 -1.53
N ALA A 211 13.74 -8.49 -0.24
CA ALA A 211 12.52 -7.95 0.32
C ALA A 211 12.83 -7.19 1.61
N GLU A 212 12.29 -6.01 1.74
CA GLU A 212 12.43 -5.14 2.92
C GLU A 212 11.06 -4.92 3.58
N THR A 213 10.97 -5.13 4.89
CA THR A 213 9.79 -4.72 5.64
C THR A 213 9.84 -3.20 5.85
N LEU A 214 8.86 -2.50 5.33
CA LEU A 214 8.78 -1.04 5.44
C LEU A 214 8.47 -0.64 6.88
N ASN A 215 9.13 0.43 7.36
CA ASN A 215 8.67 1.09 8.56
C ASN A 215 7.31 1.77 8.32
N VAL A 216 6.56 2.04 9.38
CA VAL A 216 5.18 2.56 9.27
C VAL A 216 5.07 3.87 8.51
N HIS A 217 6.08 4.76 8.57
CA HIS A 217 6.07 6.01 7.82
C HIS A 217 6.23 5.75 6.32
N ASP A 218 7.17 4.90 5.93
CA ASP A 218 7.41 4.55 4.54
C ASP A 218 6.25 3.70 3.98
N ALA A 219 5.64 2.83 4.81
CA ALA A 219 4.44 2.08 4.45
C ALA A 219 3.25 3.00 4.12
N VAL A 220 2.95 3.98 4.97
CA VAL A 220 1.88 4.96 4.73
C VAL A 220 2.20 5.87 3.55
N HIS A 221 3.47 6.25 3.38
CA HIS A 221 3.92 7.02 2.21
C HIS A 221 3.70 6.22 0.92
N ALA A 222 4.05 4.93 0.89
CA ALA A 222 3.83 4.05 -0.26
C ALA A 222 2.33 3.93 -0.60
N ILE A 223 1.47 3.71 0.40
CA ILE A 223 0.02 3.65 0.22
C ILE A 223 -0.50 4.96 -0.41
N ARG A 224 -0.09 6.11 0.14
CA ARG A 224 -0.50 7.41 -0.41
C ARG A 224 -0.04 7.61 -1.86
N SER A 225 1.21 7.24 -2.17
CA SER A 225 1.78 7.35 -3.52
C SER A 225 1.06 6.47 -4.55
N ILE A 226 0.52 5.33 -4.11
CA ILE A 226 -0.28 4.43 -4.95
C ILE A 226 -1.68 5.00 -5.19
N LEU A 227 -2.31 5.55 -4.14
CA LEU A 227 -3.66 6.11 -4.21
C LEU A 227 -3.71 7.46 -4.90
N ASP A 228 -2.65 8.25 -4.82
CA ASP A 228 -2.52 9.55 -5.47
C ASP A 228 -1.23 9.60 -6.32
N PRO A 229 -1.25 9.12 -7.58
CA PRO A 229 -0.08 9.14 -8.46
C PRO A 229 0.45 10.54 -8.79
N GLU A 230 -0.34 11.60 -8.54
CA GLU A 230 0.11 12.99 -8.65
C GLU A 230 0.89 13.46 -7.41
N PHE A 231 0.95 12.63 -6.37
CA PHE A 231 1.71 12.91 -5.17
C PHE A 231 3.21 12.66 -5.42
N THR A 232 4.01 13.73 -5.38
CA THR A 232 5.45 13.68 -5.70
C THR A 232 6.35 14.07 -4.55
N ASP A 233 5.80 14.42 -3.38
CA ASP A 233 6.58 14.85 -2.22
C ASP A 233 7.24 13.66 -1.51
N LYS A 234 8.47 13.35 -1.89
CA LYS A 234 9.30 12.29 -1.28
C LYS A 234 9.65 12.55 0.20
N LYS A 235 9.52 13.80 0.68
CA LYS A 235 9.86 14.16 2.07
C LYS A 235 8.66 14.15 3.00
N TRP A 236 7.47 14.03 2.45
CA TRP A 236 6.28 13.95 3.27
C TRP A 236 6.32 12.71 4.18
N ARG A 237 5.92 12.91 5.42
CA ARG A 237 5.78 11.84 6.42
C ARG A 237 4.41 11.94 7.07
N PRO A 238 3.72 10.82 7.30
CA PRO A 238 2.50 10.82 8.09
C PRO A 238 2.83 11.18 9.54
N VAL A 239 1.87 11.75 10.23
CA VAL A 239 1.94 11.97 11.68
C VAL A 239 1.38 10.73 12.37
N LEU A 240 2.23 10.04 13.12
CA LEU A 240 1.93 8.79 13.80
C LEU A 240 2.14 8.92 15.32
N PRO A 241 1.51 8.05 16.13
CA PRO A 241 1.77 7.98 17.56
C PRO A 241 3.25 7.71 17.82
N GLY A 242 3.83 8.45 18.75
CA GLY A 242 5.26 8.39 19.08
C GLY A 242 6.15 9.37 18.32
N ASP A 243 5.65 10.01 17.28
CA ASP A 243 6.37 11.09 16.61
C ASP A 243 6.56 12.29 17.54
N LYS A 244 7.71 12.93 17.40
CA LYS A 244 7.99 14.18 18.13
C LYS A 244 7.04 15.27 17.59
N LEU A 245 6.16 15.75 18.45
CA LEU A 245 5.32 16.89 18.14
C LEU A 245 6.17 18.12 17.84
N ASN A 246 5.69 18.97 16.92
CA ASN A 246 6.40 20.20 16.58
C ASN A 246 6.49 21.09 17.83
N PRO A 247 7.70 21.39 18.34
CA PRO A 247 7.87 22.17 19.57
C PRO A 247 7.27 23.59 19.50
N LYS A 248 6.90 24.08 18.32
CA LYS A 248 6.19 25.36 18.13
C LYS A 248 4.71 25.28 18.48
N LEU A 249 4.12 24.08 18.50
CA LEU A 249 2.72 23.87 18.89
C LEU A 249 2.56 23.69 20.41
N SER A 250 3.62 23.25 21.09
CA SER A 250 3.61 22.95 22.53
C SER A 250 3.63 24.17 23.45
N SER A 251 3.78 25.38 22.92
CA SER A 251 4.01 26.58 23.73
C SER A 251 2.78 27.46 23.97
N THR A 252 1.59 27.07 23.46
CA THR A 252 0.50 28.06 23.36
C THR A 252 -0.51 28.02 24.49
N PHE A 253 -0.79 26.89 25.12
CA PHE A 253 -1.74 26.82 26.26
C PHE A 253 -1.43 25.65 27.19
N ASP A 254 -1.17 25.92 28.46
CA ASP A 254 -1.12 24.89 29.51
C ASP A 254 -2.49 24.20 29.60
N GLY A 255 -2.52 22.89 29.30
CA GLY A 255 -3.73 22.06 29.38
C GLY A 255 -4.45 21.83 28.06
N ASP A 256 -3.93 22.28 26.93
CA ASP A 256 -4.47 21.92 25.60
C ASP A 256 -4.12 20.49 25.26
N ILE A 257 -5.12 19.59 25.35
CA ILE A 257 -4.99 18.16 24.99
C ILE A 257 -5.06 17.91 23.48
N SER A 258 -5.32 18.93 22.67
CA SER A 258 -5.35 18.80 21.20
C SER A 258 -3.97 18.40 20.64
N GLU A 259 -2.90 18.71 21.34
CA GLU A 259 -1.54 18.28 20.99
C GLU A 259 -1.29 16.77 21.17
N VAL A 260 -2.18 16.07 21.88
CA VAL A 260 -2.08 14.63 22.14
C VAL A 260 -2.87 13.81 21.12
N LEU A 261 -3.67 14.45 20.28
CA LEU A 261 -4.51 13.80 19.31
C LEU A 261 -3.82 13.77 17.92
N TRP A 262 -3.52 12.58 17.45
CA TRP A 262 -2.98 12.39 16.09
C TRP A 262 -4.12 12.43 15.07
N PRO A 263 -3.98 13.19 13.97
CA PRO A 263 -5.00 13.25 12.92
C PRO A 263 -5.22 11.88 12.31
N SER A 264 -6.47 11.60 11.88
CA SER A 264 -6.83 10.33 11.22
C SER A 264 -5.90 10.01 10.06
N LEU A 265 -5.45 8.75 9.96
CA LEU A 265 -4.65 8.29 8.84
C LEU A 265 -5.42 8.34 7.52
N ALA A 266 -6.73 8.11 7.55
CA ALA A 266 -7.57 8.22 6.37
C ALA A 266 -7.44 9.60 5.70
N HIS A 267 -7.51 10.68 6.46
CA HIS A 267 -7.34 12.05 5.95
C HIS A 267 -5.90 12.36 5.50
N GLN A 268 -4.92 11.69 6.09
CA GLN A 268 -3.52 11.86 5.66
C GLN A 268 -3.20 11.10 4.38
N ILE A 269 -3.81 9.92 4.19
CA ILE A 269 -3.60 9.05 3.02
C ILE A 269 -4.41 9.56 1.82
N ILE A 270 -5.68 9.97 2.04
CA ILE A 270 -6.60 10.41 1.00
C ILE A 270 -6.94 11.90 1.21
N PRO A 271 -6.05 12.81 0.80
CA PRO A 271 -6.25 14.25 1.03
C PRO A 271 -7.17 14.92 0.00
N ARG A 272 -7.60 14.19 -1.03
CA ARG A 272 -8.38 14.72 -2.15
C ARG A 272 -9.78 14.14 -2.18
N ASP A 273 -10.73 14.96 -2.59
CA ASP A 273 -12.09 14.51 -2.82
C ASP A 273 -12.17 13.60 -4.05
N ALA A 274 -12.94 12.53 -3.92
CA ALA A 274 -13.28 11.65 -5.02
C ALA A 274 -14.66 12.05 -5.59
N VAL A 275 -14.76 12.13 -6.90
CA VAL A 275 -16.00 12.43 -7.60
C VAL A 275 -16.40 11.22 -8.44
N ASN A 276 -17.55 10.62 -8.14
CA ASN A 276 -18.11 9.57 -8.97
C ASN A 276 -18.56 10.17 -10.30
N LEU A 277 -17.99 9.72 -11.40
CA LEU A 277 -18.38 10.13 -12.74
C LEU A 277 -19.55 9.27 -13.26
N ASP A 278 -19.48 7.96 -12.99
CA ASP A 278 -20.49 6.96 -13.29
C ASP A 278 -20.37 5.76 -12.32
N LEU A 279 -21.06 4.65 -12.61
CA LEU A 279 -21.01 3.43 -11.78
C LEU A 279 -19.66 2.70 -11.82
N HIS A 280 -18.82 2.99 -12.79
CA HIS A 280 -17.57 2.26 -13.05
C HIS A 280 -16.32 3.12 -12.91
N THR A 281 -16.49 4.45 -12.89
CA THR A 281 -15.37 5.38 -12.92
C THR A 281 -15.45 6.44 -11.82
N VAL A 282 -14.30 6.67 -11.18
CA VAL A 282 -14.13 7.66 -10.12
C VAL A 282 -13.00 8.61 -10.52
N LYS A 283 -13.23 9.91 -10.41
CA LYS A 283 -12.19 10.91 -10.58
C LYS A 283 -11.61 11.31 -9.24
N VAL A 284 -10.29 11.18 -9.12
CA VAL A 284 -9.52 11.65 -7.96
C VAL A 284 -8.45 12.61 -8.45
N GLY A 285 -8.52 13.86 -8.06
CA GLY A 285 -7.62 14.89 -8.61
C GLY A 285 -7.79 15.05 -10.13
N GLY A 286 -6.73 14.95 -10.89
CA GLY A 286 -6.72 14.99 -12.36
C GLY A 286 -6.93 13.64 -13.04
N LEU A 287 -6.94 12.53 -12.28
CA LEU A 287 -6.95 11.17 -12.81
C LEU A 287 -8.32 10.51 -12.71
N ILE A 288 -8.63 9.65 -13.69
CA ILE A 288 -9.84 8.84 -13.73
C ILE A 288 -9.46 7.39 -13.46
N TYR A 289 -10.10 6.80 -12.46
CA TYR A 289 -9.90 5.41 -12.05
C TYR A 289 -11.07 4.56 -12.47
N SER A 290 -10.77 3.36 -12.95
CA SER A 290 -11.74 2.30 -13.18
C SER A 290 -11.18 1.00 -12.65
N SER A 291 -12.00 0.19 -12.01
CA SER A 291 -11.60 -1.13 -11.53
C SER A 291 -11.91 -2.19 -12.57
N VAL A 292 -10.96 -3.10 -12.75
CA VAL A 292 -11.14 -4.33 -13.52
C VAL A 292 -10.90 -5.50 -12.58
N PHE A 293 -11.80 -6.45 -12.56
CA PHE A 293 -11.65 -7.65 -11.74
C PHE A 293 -11.79 -8.91 -12.58
N ILE A 294 -11.19 -9.99 -12.12
CA ILE A 294 -11.28 -11.30 -12.75
C ILE A 294 -12.40 -12.07 -12.05
N ASP A 295 -13.48 -12.34 -12.78
CA ASP A 295 -14.65 -13.07 -12.25
C ASP A 295 -14.38 -14.58 -12.20
N LEU A 296 -13.65 -15.09 -13.18
CA LEU A 296 -13.33 -16.53 -13.28
C LEU A 296 -11.81 -16.71 -13.45
N PHE A 297 -11.21 -17.43 -12.50
CA PHE A 297 -9.84 -17.86 -12.66
C PHE A 297 -9.75 -19.13 -13.53
N PRO A 298 -8.83 -19.19 -14.49
CA PRO A 298 -8.57 -20.40 -15.24
C PRO A 298 -8.09 -21.51 -14.28
N LYS A 299 -8.55 -22.74 -14.48
CA LYS A 299 -8.13 -23.89 -13.66
C LYS A 299 -6.65 -24.24 -13.83
N GLU A 300 -6.06 -23.85 -14.95
CA GLU A 300 -4.66 -24.06 -15.28
C GLU A 300 -4.03 -22.73 -15.70
N VAL A 301 -2.93 -22.36 -15.06
CA VAL A 301 -2.12 -21.21 -15.46
C VAL A 301 -1.10 -21.70 -16.47
N GLN A 302 -1.01 -21.00 -17.61
CA GLN A 302 -0.03 -21.34 -18.64
C GLN A 302 1.40 -21.17 -18.11
N SER A 303 2.34 -21.94 -18.70
CA SER A 303 3.73 -21.91 -18.29
C SER A 303 4.36 -20.52 -18.37
N PHE A 304 5.45 -20.32 -17.62
CA PHE A 304 6.28 -19.11 -17.60
C PHE A 304 6.55 -18.53 -18.99
N MET A 305 6.89 -19.38 -19.97
CA MET A 305 7.20 -18.91 -21.33
C MET A 305 6.02 -18.24 -22.04
N SER A 306 4.79 -18.65 -21.76
CA SER A 306 3.62 -18.00 -22.37
C SER A 306 3.28 -16.66 -21.71
N LEU A 307 3.54 -16.52 -20.42
CA LEU A 307 3.46 -15.25 -19.71
C LEU A 307 4.54 -14.27 -20.19
N PHE A 308 5.77 -14.75 -20.30
CA PHE A 308 6.91 -13.96 -20.76
C PHE A 308 6.73 -13.46 -22.20
N ASN A 309 6.25 -14.32 -23.09
CA ASN A 309 5.98 -13.94 -24.49
C ASN A 309 4.80 -12.96 -24.66
N ARG A 310 3.89 -12.88 -23.68
CA ARG A 310 2.77 -11.92 -23.71
C ARG A 310 3.11 -10.56 -23.14
N THR A 311 4.07 -10.50 -22.22
CA THR A 311 4.49 -9.24 -21.60
C THR A 311 5.51 -8.46 -22.42
N LEU A 312 6.23 -9.13 -23.32
CA LEU A 312 7.08 -8.43 -24.28
C LEU A 312 6.20 -7.92 -25.43
N PRO A 313 6.12 -6.58 -25.65
CA PRO A 313 5.46 -6.08 -26.84
C PRO A 313 6.22 -6.59 -28.07
N THR A 314 5.62 -7.52 -28.78
CA THR A 314 6.06 -7.91 -30.13
C THR A 314 5.74 -6.74 -31.07
N GLY A 315 6.50 -5.69 -30.95
CA GLY A 315 6.43 -4.49 -31.77
C GLY A 315 7.84 -4.11 -32.15
N ILE A 316 8.38 -4.81 -33.13
CA ILE A 316 9.40 -4.30 -34.07
C ILE A 316 8.69 -3.99 -35.37
#